data_ef36b15a7f6b866a24b90b32b89eaf0d
#
_entry.id   ef36b15a7f6b866a24b90b32b89eaf0d
#
_cell.length_a   1.000
_cell.length_b   1.000
_cell.length_c   1.000
_cell.angle_alpha   90.00
_cell.angle_beta   90.00
_cell.angle_gamma   90.00
#
_symmetry.space_group_name_H-M   'P 1'
#
loop_
_entity.id
_entity.type
_entity.pdbx_description
1 polymer ?
#
loop_
_entity_poly.entity_id
_entity_poly.type
_entity_poly.pdbx_seq_one_letter_code
_entity_poly.pdbx_strand_id
1 'polypeptide(L)'
;MQNRIKKYARGVRGVDMLQRILPQEQDRREDCPAGLTSGEMGCASAEDVGAAVRIRDASFPEPFARGLEFNAPVHGAWNIVHVGMQVPECHQIYVCADNCMRGVVLTAAEMGADDRFSSVLLEEDDLYDQNLETITIEGVSDIIRRLPVRPRAVAVFLVCLHHFVGTDASYVYKTLEERFPDIDFIRGWMDPVMQKTGLTPEQKLKEAMYRPIRPLPVDPKLVCVLGDNQALYPDSDLARLVAKAGGRVLQLHDWRAHGRRIGFLSGEEGDTEDEHFAFCKNYDDFLGIGAAGLLITRSPSGVHGVRQLAKRLGRPFLYLPPVSGEEEIRRQIETLARTLEEISAGQVNANADGISSIQTDAAAIIQEGTLAASRALQHARSLIGDTEITVDYIGNTRTLSLTKRLVQSGFHVTRVYLDAVLPEEEADFRWLQENCPDLLLTATIHPGMRVLHAAENTGKMLAIGPKAAWFGGTAHFVNLVEFGGLWGNAGIIRLAQLMEDSFLHEKDTRTIIPRKGQGCKCVLQ
;
A
#
# COMPACT_ATOMS: atom_id res chain seq x y z
N MET A 1 17.42 -10.27 40.93
CA MET A 1 17.64 -10.43 39.48
C MET A 1 16.76 -11.51 38.84
N GLN A 2 16.73 -12.74 39.35
CA GLN A 2 15.92 -13.84 38.79
C GLN A 2 14.39 -13.57 38.80
N ASN A 3 13.84 -12.85 39.79
CA ASN A 3 12.40 -12.51 39.84
C ASN A 3 12.02 -11.37 38.87
N ARG A 4 12.96 -10.50 38.45
CA ARG A 4 12.73 -9.49 37.40
C ARG A 4 12.74 -10.12 36.02
N ILE A 5 13.61 -11.09 35.75
CA ILE A 5 13.65 -11.81 34.46
C ILE A 5 12.31 -12.51 34.15
N LYS A 6 11.60 -13.05 35.18
CA LYS A 6 10.26 -13.62 35.01
C LYS A 6 9.21 -12.58 34.62
N LYS A 7 9.41 -11.28 34.91
CA LYS A 7 8.52 -10.19 34.50
C LYS A 7 8.64 -9.89 33.00
N TYR A 8 9.83 -10.08 32.42
CA TYR A 8 10.09 -9.82 30.99
C TYR A 8 9.66 -10.95 30.03
N ALA A 9 9.32 -12.12 30.57
CA ALA A 9 8.86 -13.29 29.80
C ALA A 9 7.40 -13.21 29.31
N ARG A 10 6.87 -12.01 29.06
CA ARG A 10 5.49 -11.79 28.62
C ARG A 10 5.37 -11.55 27.13
N GLY A 11 6.07 -12.35 26.32
CA GLY A 11 5.73 -12.45 24.91
C GLY A 11 4.33 -13.06 24.77
N VAL A 12 3.39 -12.29 24.25
CA VAL A 12 2.02 -12.76 23.99
C VAL A 12 1.96 -13.10 22.50
N ARG A 13 1.53 -14.33 22.19
CA ARG A 13 1.26 -14.72 20.80
C ARG A 13 0.02 -14.01 20.29
N GLY A 14 -0.03 -13.72 18.99
CA GLY A 14 -1.13 -13.02 18.34
C GLY A 14 -2.49 -13.65 18.62
N VAL A 15 -2.58 -14.98 18.64
CA VAL A 15 -3.80 -15.74 18.98
C VAL A 15 -4.32 -15.38 20.37
N ASP A 16 -3.43 -15.30 21.37
CA ASP A 16 -3.82 -15.00 22.76
C ASP A 16 -4.24 -13.52 22.90
N MET A 17 -3.71 -12.63 22.08
CA MET A 17 -4.13 -11.23 22.03
C MET A 17 -5.46 -11.02 21.33
N LEU A 18 -5.74 -11.76 20.26
CA LEU A 18 -7.05 -11.73 19.60
C LEU A 18 -8.18 -12.07 20.59
N GLN A 19 -7.98 -13.09 21.45
CA GLN A 19 -8.94 -13.45 22.48
C GLN A 19 -9.16 -12.37 23.54
N ARG A 20 -8.15 -11.50 23.77
CA ARG A 20 -8.25 -10.37 24.72
C ARG A 20 -8.89 -9.13 24.10
N ILE A 21 -8.67 -8.89 22.81
CA ILE A 21 -9.07 -7.66 22.11
C ILE A 21 -10.42 -7.80 21.41
N LEU A 22 -10.78 -9.00 20.96
CA LEU A 22 -12.11 -9.27 20.44
C LEU A 22 -13.06 -9.46 21.64
N PRO A 23 -13.99 -8.54 21.92
CA PRO A 23 -15.00 -8.78 22.92
C PRO A 23 -15.85 -9.96 22.48
N GLN A 24 -16.28 -10.79 23.43
CA GLN A 24 -17.29 -11.78 23.17
C GLN A 24 -18.51 -11.07 22.56
N GLU A 25 -19.00 -11.56 21.45
CA GLU A 25 -20.04 -10.90 20.61
C GLU A 25 -21.34 -10.53 21.36
N GLN A 26 -21.50 -11.01 22.59
CA GLN A 26 -22.71 -10.82 23.39
C GLN A 26 -22.80 -9.48 24.13
N ASP A 27 -21.67 -8.79 24.40
CA ASP A 27 -21.68 -7.60 25.29
C ASP A 27 -21.76 -6.23 24.58
N ARG A 28 -21.89 -6.17 23.24
CA ARG A 28 -21.81 -4.92 22.50
C ARG A 28 -23.12 -4.33 21.99
N ARG A 29 -24.26 -4.92 22.32
CA ARG A 29 -25.57 -4.41 21.83
C ARG A 29 -26.21 -3.34 22.70
N GLU A 30 -25.72 -3.09 23.91
CA GLU A 30 -26.42 -2.24 24.88
C GLU A 30 -25.79 -0.88 25.20
N ASP A 31 -24.54 -0.57 24.82
CA ASP A 31 -23.84 0.64 25.26
C ASP A 31 -23.50 1.67 24.18
N CYS A 32 -24.17 1.68 23.02
CA CYS A 32 -24.19 2.90 22.20
C CYS A 32 -25.29 3.82 22.76
N PRO A 33 -24.96 5.03 23.23
CA PRO A 33 -26.01 5.96 23.62
C PRO A 33 -26.90 6.24 22.41
N ALA A 34 -28.07 5.64 22.41
CA ALA A 34 -29.16 5.98 21.53
C ALA A 34 -29.58 7.41 21.86
N GLY A 35 -29.08 8.39 21.09
CA GLY A 35 -29.47 9.74 21.43
C GLY A 35 -28.82 10.88 20.66
N LEU A 36 -28.37 10.68 19.44
CA LEU A 36 -28.20 11.79 18.49
C LEU A 36 -29.00 11.43 17.23
N THR A 37 -30.28 11.74 17.27
CA THR A 37 -31.11 11.68 16.08
C THR A 37 -30.62 12.75 15.09
N SER A 38 -30.47 12.36 13.84
CA SER A 38 -30.00 13.14 12.68
C SER A 38 -30.84 14.40 12.36
N GLY A 39 -31.69 14.85 13.25
CA GLY A 39 -32.65 15.94 13.04
C GLY A 39 -32.25 17.33 13.50
N GLU A 40 -31.18 17.49 14.30
CA GLU A 40 -30.89 18.78 14.93
C GLU A 40 -29.49 19.38 14.70
N MET A 41 -28.56 18.65 14.05
CA MET A 41 -27.33 19.27 13.51
C MET A 41 -27.42 19.22 12.00
N GLY A 42 -27.65 20.36 11.37
CA GLY A 42 -27.63 20.50 9.92
C GLY A 42 -26.41 19.76 9.37
N CYS A 43 -26.58 18.92 8.34
CA CYS A 43 -25.50 18.20 7.70
C CYS A 43 -24.45 19.21 7.20
N ALA A 44 -23.39 19.44 7.98
CA ALA A 44 -22.27 20.24 7.52
C ALA A 44 -21.62 19.48 6.35
N SER A 45 -21.38 20.17 5.23
CA SER A 45 -20.64 19.63 4.10
C SER A 45 -19.12 19.76 4.32
N ALA A 46 -18.32 19.10 3.48
CA ALA A 46 -16.86 19.29 3.53
C ALA A 46 -16.47 20.74 3.24
N GLU A 47 -17.25 21.46 2.45
CA GLU A 47 -17.10 22.89 2.18
C GLU A 47 -17.39 23.70 3.43
N ASP A 48 -18.45 23.39 4.16
CA ASP A 48 -18.86 24.13 5.37
C ASP A 48 -17.82 24.01 6.49
N VAL A 49 -17.13 22.88 6.56
CA VAL A 49 -16.03 22.67 7.54
C VAL A 49 -14.67 23.15 7.02
N GLY A 50 -14.59 23.73 5.82
CA GLY A 50 -13.35 24.24 5.25
C GLY A 50 -12.37 23.15 4.77
N ALA A 51 -12.84 21.93 4.59
CA ALA A 51 -12.02 20.80 4.15
C ALA A 51 -11.93 20.69 2.63
N ALA A 52 -12.69 21.45 1.88
CA ALA A 52 -12.70 21.42 0.41
C ALA A 52 -12.31 22.77 -0.20
N VAL A 53 -11.64 22.72 -1.34
CA VAL A 53 -11.25 23.89 -2.14
C VAL A 53 -11.51 23.58 -3.62
N ARG A 54 -11.98 24.59 -4.39
CA ARG A 54 -12.03 24.45 -5.85
C ARG A 54 -10.63 24.45 -6.42
N ILE A 55 -10.36 23.61 -7.42
CA ILE A 55 -9.01 23.50 -7.96
C ILE A 55 -8.49 24.81 -8.54
N ARG A 56 -9.36 25.69 -9.06
CA ARG A 56 -8.97 27.03 -9.53
C ARG A 56 -8.39 27.91 -8.43
N ASP A 57 -8.80 27.71 -7.19
CA ASP A 57 -8.38 28.49 -6.01
C ASP A 57 -7.24 27.79 -5.24
N ALA A 58 -6.89 26.57 -5.65
CA ALA A 58 -5.87 25.76 -5.00
C ALA A 58 -4.47 26.05 -5.53
N SER A 59 -3.48 25.94 -4.66
CA SER A 59 -2.07 26.09 -5.00
C SER A 59 -1.37 24.74 -5.14
N PHE A 60 -0.44 24.63 -6.08
CA PHE A 60 0.45 23.47 -6.19
C PHE A 60 1.78 23.77 -5.50
N PRO A 61 2.38 22.84 -4.77
CA PRO A 61 1.98 21.45 -4.52
C PRO A 61 1.09 21.27 -3.28
N GLU A 62 0.72 22.35 -2.61
CA GLU A 62 -0.03 22.33 -1.36
C GLU A 62 -1.42 22.94 -1.58
N PRO A 63 -2.42 22.12 -1.97
CA PRO A 63 -3.76 22.63 -2.29
C PRO A 63 -4.54 23.13 -1.08
N PHE A 64 -4.17 22.68 0.14
CA PHE A 64 -4.85 23.01 1.38
C PHE A 64 -3.98 23.84 2.29
N ALA A 65 -4.62 24.66 3.16
CA ALA A 65 -3.92 25.33 4.23
C ALA A 65 -3.27 24.30 5.19
N ARG A 66 -2.02 24.56 5.57
CA ARG A 66 -1.29 23.70 6.51
C ARG A 66 -1.98 23.67 7.86
N GLY A 67 -2.34 22.46 8.31
CA GLY A 67 -2.82 22.18 9.66
C GLY A 67 -1.78 21.44 10.49
N LEU A 68 -2.15 21.11 11.72
CA LEU A 68 -1.34 20.24 12.59
C LEU A 68 -1.25 18.81 12.04
N GLU A 69 -2.26 18.40 11.27
CA GLU A 69 -2.34 17.09 10.65
C GLU A 69 -1.89 17.21 9.19
N PHE A 70 -0.67 16.83 8.95
CA PHE A 70 -0.10 16.76 7.60
C PHE A 70 0.16 15.30 7.23
N ASN A 71 -0.28 14.90 6.05
CA ASN A 71 -0.01 13.58 5.49
C ASN A 71 0.97 13.70 4.34
N ALA A 72 2.09 12.98 4.43
CA ALA A 72 3.11 13.02 3.38
C ALA A 72 2.57 12.38 2.08
N PRO A 73 2.90 12.94 0.89
CA PRO A 73 2.44 12.41 -0.40
C PRO A 73 2.84 10.95 -0.64
N VAL A 74 3.97 10.53 -0.06
CA VAL A 74 4.50 9.16 -0.18
C VAL A 74 4.04 8.22 0.93
N HIS A 75 3.08 8.65 1.74
CA HIS A 75 2.49 7.78 2.76
C HIS A 75 1.64 6.70 2.11
N GLY A 76 1.96 5.44 2.42
CA GLY A 76 1.20 4.31 1.90
C GLY A 76 -0.18 4.16 2.54
N ALA A 77 -1.09 3.54 1.82
CA ALA A 77 -2.46 3.27 2.28
C ALA A 77 -2.55 2.06 3.22
N TRP A 78 -1.50 1.27 3.33
CA TRP A 78 -1.46 0.02 4.08
C TRP A 78 -0.78 0.19 5.44
N ASN A 79 -1.22 -0.61 6.42
CA ASN A 79 -0.56 -0.71 7.70
C ASN A 79 0.82 -1.38 7.55
N ILE A 80 1.79 -1.00 8.39
CA ILE A 80 3.15 -1.60 8.40
C ILE A 80 3.13 -3.13 8.59
N VAL A 81 2.09 -3.68 9.20
CA VAL A 81 1.89 -5.14 9.29
C VAL A 81 1.82 -5.77 7.91
N HIS A 82 1.05 -5.19 6.99
CA HIS A 82 0.95 -5.68 5.61
C HIS A 82 2.31 -5.63 4.91
N VAL A 83 3.05 -4.53 5.10
CA VAL A 83 4.38 -4.36 4.50
C VAL A 83 5.36 -5.43 5.03
N GLY A 84 5.38 -5.65 6.34
CA GLY A 84 6.24 -6.67 6.96
C GLY A 84 5.90 -8.11 6.55
N MET A 85 4.61 -8.36 6.20
CA MET A 85 4.16 -9.67 5.72
C MET A 85 4.70 -10.03 4.33
N GLN A 86 5.19 -9.06 3.56
CA GLN A 86 5.75 -9.29 2.23
C GLN A 86 7.07 -10.06 2.26
N VAL A 87 7.78 -10.11 3.41
CA VAL A 87 8.98 -10.92 3.58
C VAL A 87 8.55 -12.33 3.98
N PRO A 88 8.75 -13.36 3.14
CA PRO A 88 8.38 -14.73 3.48
C PRO A 88 9.09 -15.22 4.74
N GLU A 89 8.45 -16.09 5.51
CA GLU A 89 9.02 -16.71 6.72
C GLU A 89 9.50 -15.70 7.78
N CYS A 90 9.15 -14.42 7.65
CA CYS A 90 9.50 -13.40 8.63
C CYS A 90 8.46 -13.38 9.75
N HIS A 91 8.94 -13.42 11.00
CA HIS A 91 8.11 -13.21 12.18
C HIS A 91 8.21 -11.75 12.64
N GLN A 92 7.07 -11.11 12.91
CA GLN A 92 7.03 -9.71 13.34
C GLN A 92 6.86 -9.62 14.86
N ILE A 93 7.74 -8.87 15.53
CA ILE A 93 7.68 -8.64 16.97
C ILE A 93 7.52 -7.15 17.24
N TYR A 94 6.45 -6.78 17.91
CA TYR A 94 6.12 -5.40 18.27
C TYR A 94 6.44 -5.15 19.75
N VAL A 95 7.30 -4.18 20.02
CA VAL A 95 7.67 -3.78 21.38
C VAL A 95 6.97 -2.47 21.70
N CYS A 96 5.81 -2.55 22.37
CA CYS A 96 4.95 -1.39 22.56
C CYS A 96 3.95 -1.56 23.72
N ALA A 97 3.28 -0.46 24.09
CA ALA A 97 2.16 -0.52 25.01
C ALA A 97 0.95 -1.24 24.39
N ASP A 98 0.11 -1.84 25.23
CA ASP A 98 -1.05 -2.63 24.81
C ASP A 98 -1.98 -1.89 23.85
N ASN A 99 -2.26 -0.61 24.12
CA ASN A 99 -3.11 0.23 23.27
C ASN A 99 -2.59 0.41 21.84
N CYS A 100 -1.27 0.35 21.63
CA CYS A 100 -0.67 0.45 20.30
C CYS A 100 -0.91 -0.82 19.45
N MET A 101 -1.20 -1.95 20.11
CA MET A 101 -1.37 -3.24 19.45
C MET A 101 -2.70 -3.42 18.73
N ARG A 102 -3.73 -2.64 19.08
CA ARG A 102 -5.08 -2.84 18.51
C ARG A 102 -5.08 -2.88 16.98
N GLY A 103 -4.46 -1.89 16.35
CA GLY A 103 -4.40 -1.85 14.88
C GLY A 103 -3.58 -3.00 14.29
N VAL A 104 -2.49 -3.38 14.94
CA VAL A 104 -1.63 -4.52 14.53
C VAL A 104 -2.41 -5.83 14.58
N VAL A 105 -3.05 -6.11 15.71
CA VAL A 105 -3.80 -7.35 15.95
C VAL A 105 -4.97 -7.48 14.96
N LEU A 106 -5.74 -6.42 14.76
CA LEU A 106 -6.87 -6.43 13.82
C LEU A 106 -6.38 -6.67 12.39
N THR A 107 -5.29 -6.03 11.98
CA THR A 107 -4.72 -6.22 10.65
C THR A 107 -4.21 -7.66 10.47
N ALA A 108 -3.48 -8.20 11.44
CA ALA A 108 -2.98 -9.57 11.37
C ALA A 108 -4.12 -10.60 11.34
N ALA A 109 -5.19 -10.37 12.10
CA ALA A 109 -6.39 -11.19 12.06
C ALA A 109 -7.10 -11.14 10.70
N GLU A 110 -7.23 -9.95 10.11
CA GLU A 110 -7.79 -9.78 8.76
C GLU A 110 -6.99 -10.54 7.69
N MET A 111 -5.68 -10.66 7.89
CA MET A 111 -4.79 -11.39 6.98
C MET A 111 -4.73 -12.90 7.27
N GLY A 112 -5.33 -13.38 8.36
CA GLY A 112 -5.15 -14.75 8.84
C GLY A 112 -3.70 -15.09 9.19
N ALA A 113 -2.95 -14.10 9.69
CA ALA A 113 -1.50 -14.15 9.92
C ALA A 113 -1.13 -14.02 11.40
N ASP A 114 -2.03 -14.43 12.29
CA ASP A 114 -1.87 -14.37 13.75
C ASP A 114 -0.71 -15.23 14.27
N ASP A 115 -0.25 -16.20 13.50
CA ASP A 115 0.92 -17.03 13.78
C ASP A 115 2.25 -16.35 13.44
N ARG A 116 2.24 -15.27 12.64
CA ARG A 116 3.43 -14.56 12.17
C ARG A 116 3.77 -13.30 12.95
N PHE A 117 3.08 -13.01 14.05
CA PHE A 117 3.42 -11.87 14.89
C PHE A 117 3.33 -12.19 16.39
N SER A 118 4.08 -11.41 17.16
CA SER A 118 4.11 -11.44 18.62
C SER A 118 4.35 -10.04 19.16
N SER A 119 4.18 -9.85 20.46
CA SER A 119 4.45 -8.56 21.10
C SER A 119 5.21 -8.72 22.42
N VAL A 120 6.05 -7.74 22.69
CA VAL A 120 6.61 -7.45 24.02
C VAL A 120 5.83 -6.26 24.55
N LEU A 121 4.99 -6.48 25.55
CA LEU A 121 4.17 -5.43 26.13
C LEU A 121 4.98 -4.60 27.11
N LEU A 122 4.94 -3.28 26.92
CA LEU A 122 5.54 -2.29 27.82
C LEU A 122 4.46 -1.78 28.78
N GLU A 123 4.81 -1.75 30.05
CA GLU A 123 3.98 -1.18 31.13
C GLU A 123 4.55 0.18 31.55
N GLU A 124 3.78 0.98 32.28
CA GLU A 124 4.21 2.32 32.74
C GLU A 124 5.47 2.27 33.59
N ASP A 125 5.61 1.26 34.46
CA ASP A 125 6.81 1.04 35.29
C ASP A 125 8.10 0.86 34.46
N ASP A 126 7.98 0.27 33.25
CA ASP A 126 9.13 0.04 32.37
C ASP A 126 9.72 1.36 31.85
N LEU A 127 8.89 2.40 31.74
CA LEU A 127 9.33 3.74 31.32
C LEU A 127 10.09 4.46 32.45
N TYR A 128 9.71 4.24 33.71
CA TYR A 128 10.43 4.82 34.85
C TYR A 128 11.81 4.21 35.06
N ASP A 129 11.94 2.91 34.86
CA ASP A 129 13.22 2.20 34.97
C ASP A 129 14.21 2.54 33.83
N GLN A 130 13.77 3.22 32.78
CA GLN A 130 14.53 3.65 31.59
C GLN A 130 15.44 2.54 31.00
N ASN A 131 14.97 1.31 31.02
CA ASN A 131 15.75 0.14 30.58
C ASN A 131 15.06 -0.59 29.43
N LEU A 132 14.57 0.18 28.46
CA LEU A 132 13.83 -0.38 27.31
C LEU A 132 14.72 -1.24 26.42
N GLU A 133 16.03 -1.00 26.38
CA GLU A 133 16.99 -1.85 25.67
C GLU A 133 16.96 -3.28 26.20
N THR A 134 17.13 -3.46 27.52
CA THR A 134 17.10 -4.81 28.12
C THR A 134 15.74 -5.48 27.96
N ILE A 135 14.65 -4.75 28.18
CA ILE A 135 13.29 -5.28 28.03
C ILE A 135 13.08 -5.76 26.60
N THR A 136 13.48 -4.95 25.61
CA THR A 136 13.37 -5.29 24.20
C THR A 136 14.22 -6.53 23.87
N ILE A 137 15.50 -6.54 24.24
CA ILE A 137 16.42 -7.64 23.93
C ILE A 137 15.94 -8.94 24.56
N GLU A 138 15.59 -8.93 25.85
CA GLU A 138 15.18 -10.15 26.55
C GLU A 138 13.78 -10.61 26.10
N GLY A 139 12.83 -9.68 25.91
CA GLY A 139 11.49 -10.01 25.43
C GLY A 139 11.51 -10.62 24.03
N VAL A 140 12.23 -10.00 23.09
CA VAL A 140 12.40 -10.53 21.74
C VAL A 140 13.11 -11.89 21.77
N SER A 141 14.18 -12.02 22.57
CA SER A 141 14.90 -13.28 22.69
C SER A 141 14.05 -14.42 23.24
N ASP A 142 13.20 -14.13 24.23
CA ASP A 142 12.31 -15.10 24.82
C ASP A 142 11.23 -15.55 23.80
N ILE A 143 10.65 -14.62 23.04
CA ILE A 143 9.71 -14.94 21.95
C ILE A 143 10.37 -15.88 20.94
N ILE A 144 11.54 -15.52 20.41
CA ILE A 144 12.25 -16.33 19.40
C ILE A 144 12.51 -17.75 19.89
N ARG A 145 12.88 -17.93 21.16
CA ARG A 145 13.13 -19.26 21.75
C ARG A 145 11.87 -20.10 21.92
N ARG A 146 10.70 -19.45 22.02
CA ARG A 146 9.41 -20.13 22.24
C ARG A 146 8.61 -20.34 20.96
N LEU A 147 9.02 -19.74 19.83
CA LEU A 147 8.34 -19.99 18.56
C LEU A 147 8.42 -21.48 18.20
N PRO A 148 7.30 -22.08 17.73
CA PRO A 148 7.26 -23.50 17.36
C PRO A 148 8.15 -23.80 16.15
N VAL A 149 8.36 -22.82 15.29
CA VAL A 149 9.24 -22.89 14.12
C VAL A 149 10.23 -21.75 14.21
N ARG A 150 11.52 -22.05 14.05
CA ARG A 150 12.58 -21.05 14.02
C ARG A 150 12.44 -20.14 12.80
N PRO A 151 12.23 -18.82 12.96
CA PRO A 151 12.13 -17.92 11.82
C PRO A 151 13.50 -17.69 11.19
N ARG A 152 13.53 -17.50 9.88
CA ARG A 152 14.75 -17.09 9.15
C ARG A 152 14.98 -15.59 9.19
N ALA A 153 13.89 -14.82 9.34
CA ALA A 153 13.94 -13.38 9.54
C ALA A 153 12.99 -12.96 10.67
N VAL A 154 13.38 -11.92 11.40
CA VAL A 154 12.55 -11.31 12.45
C VAL A 154 12.52 -9.81 12.24
N ALA A 155 11.32 -9.26 12.05
CA ALA A 155 11.11 -7.82 12.03
C ALA A 155 10.76 -7.35 13.46
N VAL A 156 11.63 -6.55 14.06
CA VAL A 156 11.38 -5.97 15.38
C VAL A 156 10.91 -4.53 15.21
N PHE A 157 9.72 -4.22 15.73
CA PHE A 157 9.12 -2.90 15.65
C PHE A 157 9.23 -2.18 16.98
N LEU A 158 9.99 -1.09 16.99
CA LEU A 158 10.03 -0.13 18.09
C LEU A 158 8.97 0.95 17.87
N VAL A 159 8.54 1.61 18.94
CA VAL A 159 7.50 2.65 18.93
C VAL A 159 8.02 3.98 19.44
N CYS A 160 7.18 5.03 19.37
CA CYS A 160 7.51 6.38 19.85
C CYS A 160 8.07 6.43 21.29
N LEU A 161 7.65 5.53 22.18
CA LEU A 161 8.18 5.45 23.54
C LEU A 161 9.70 5.29 23.59
N HIS A 162 10.26 4.49 22.67
CA HIS A 162 11.72 4.29 22.57
C HIS A 162 12.45 5.60 22.21
N HIS A 163 11.85 6.45 21.37
CA HIS A 163 12.41 7.77 21.05
C HIS A 163 12.33 8.70 22.26
N PHE A 164 11.22 8.70 22.98
CA PHE A 164 11.01 9.61 24.10
C PHE A 164 11.97 9.34 25.27
N VAL A 165 12.33 8.08 25.50
CA VAL A 165 13.27 7.73 26.57
C VAL A 165 14.72 7.61 26.08
N GLY A 166 14.99 7.86 24.79
CA GLY A 166 16.35 7.84 24.23
C GLY A 166 16.97 6.46 24.12
N THR A 167 16.16 5.42 23.81
CA THR A 167 16.62 4.04 23.63
C THR A 167 17.69 3.92 22.54
N ASP A 168 18.80 3.27 22.83
CA ASP A 168 19.83 2.92 21.83
C ASP A 168 19.38 1.71 20.99
N ALA A 169 18.62 2.02 19.93
CA ALA A 169 18.16 1.00 18.99
C ALA A 169 19.33 0.26 18.31
N SER A 170 20.48 0.91 18.10
CA SER A 170 21.63 0.26 17.46
C SER A 170 22.22 -0.81 18.36
N TYR A 171 22.33 -0.54 19.65
CA TYR A 171 22.74 -1.52 20.64
C TYR A 171 21.77 -2.71 20.72
N VAL A 172 20.46 -2.44 20.72
CA VAL A 172 19.42 -3.48 20.74
C VAL A 172 19.60 -4.45 19.56
N TYR A 173 19.65 -3.93 18.33
CA TYR A 173 19.74 -4.78 17.14
C TYR A 173 21.09 -5.51 17.07
N LYS A 174 22.21 -4.86 17.40
CA LYS A 174 23.52 -5.50 17.43
C LYS A 174 23.53 -6.68 18.41
N THR A 175 22.97 -6.50 19.60
CA THR A 175 22.90 -7.57 20.60
C THR A 175 22.02 -8.73 20.15
N LEU A 176 20.90 -8.45 19.46
CA LEU A 176 20.04 -9.50 18.92
C LEU A 176 20.73 -10.26 17.77
N GLU A 177 21.42 -9.57 16.86
CA GLU A 177 22.19 -10.15 15.77
C GLU A 177 23.34 -11.04 16.30
N GLU A 178 24.04 -10.63 17.38
CA GLU A 178 25.05 -11.42 18.04
C GLU A 178 24.48 -12.67 18.75
N ARG A 179 23.27 -12.56 19.32
CA ARG A 179 22.57 -13.64 20.03
C ARG A 179 21.99 -14.71 19.13
N PHE A 180 21.54 -14.29 17.92
CA PHE A 180 20.88 -15.12 16.94
C PHE A 180 21.49 -14.91 15.54
N PRO A 181 22.74 -15.38 15.33
CA PRO A 181 23.48 -15.12 14.09
C PRO A 181 22.89 -15.85 12.86
N ASP A 182 21.93 -16.75 13.08
CA ASP A 182 21.19 -17.49 12.06
C ASP A 182 19.89 -16.80 11.64
N ILE A 183 19.58 -15.63 12.23
CA ILE A 183 18.36 -14.87 11.95
C ILE A 183 18.71 -13.50 11.38
N ASP A 184 18.10 -13.13 10.27
CA ASP A 184 18.18 -11.78 9.75
C ASP A 184 17.20 -10.85 10.48
N PHE A 185 17.70 -9.79 11.12
CA PHE A 185 16.87 -8.82 11.82
C PHE A 185 16.51 -7.63 10.90
N ILE A 186 15.20 -7.37 10.77
CA ILE A 186 14.65 -6.23 10.03
C ILE A 186 14.25 -5.16 11.04
N ARG A 187 14.82 -3.96 10.88
CA ARG A 187 14.60 -2.83 11.78
C ARG A 187 13.31 -2.12 11.42
N GLY A 188 12.30 -2.22 12.28
CA GLY A 188 10.99 -1.60 12.11
C GLY A 188 10.74 -0.47 13.10
N TRP A 189 9.95 0.52 12.69
CA TRP A 189 9.44 1.59 13.54
C TRP A 189 7.95 1.75 13.33
N MET A 190 7.20 1.71 14.42
CA MET A 190 5.79 2.10 14.46
C MET A 190 5.69 3.44 15.18
N ASP A 191 6.12 4.50 14.49
CA ASP A 191 6.25 5.83 15.07
C ASP A 191 5.56 6.89 14.19
N PRO A 192 4.27 7.16 14.42
CA PRO A 192 3.53 8.15 13.67
C PRO A 192 3.97 9.60 13.95
N VAL A 193 4.64 9.85 15.08
CA VAL A 193 5.08 11.19 15.46
C VAL A 193 6.18 11.72 14.55
N MET A 194 7.03 10.84 14.05
CA MET A 194 8.17 11.17 13.19
C MET A 194 7.82 11.29 11.70
N GLN A 195 6.54 11.16 11.32
CA GLN A 195 6.12 11.20 9.91
C GLN A 195 6.26 12.58 9.26
N LYS A 196 6.35 13.64 10.04
CA LYS A 196 6.35 15.02 9.52
C LYS A 196 7.68 15.44 8.88
N THR A 197 8.75 14.72 9.15
CA THR A 197 10.10 15.04 8.64
C THR A 197 10.83 13.79 8.17
N GLY A 198 11.44 13.85 6.99
CA GLY A 198 12.23 12.75 6.44
C GLY A 198 11.39 11.60 5.91
N LEU A 199 11.94 10.39 5.98
CA LEU A 199 11.29 9.18 5.49
C LEU A 199 10.14 8.75 6.40
N THR A 200 9.02 8.36 5.80
CA THR A 200 7.90 7.77 6.53
C THR A 200 8.28 6.41 7.15
N PRO A 201 7.55 5.94 8.18
CA PRO A 201 7.78 4.60 8.74
C PRO A 201 7.74 3.49 7.70
N GLU A 202 6.84 3.57 6.73
CA GLU A 202 6.75 2.62 5.63
C GLU A 202 7.98 2.65 4.73
N GLN A 203 8.48 3.83 4.35
CA GLN A 203 9.70 3.96 3.55
C GLN A 203 10.93 3.41 4.27
N LYS A 204 11.05 3.67 5.59
CA LYS A 204 12.12 3.12 6.43
C LYS A 204 12.04 1.59 6.52
N LEU A 205 10.82 1.05 6.66
CA LEU A 205 10.61 -0.40 6.70
C LEU A 205 10.98 -1.05 5.36
N LYS A 206 10.52 -0.47 4.23
CA LYS A 206 10.86 -0.95 2.89
C LYS A 206 12.36 -0.90 2.58
N GLU A 207 13.08 0.06 3.11
CA GLU A 207 14.55 0.06 3.05
C GLU A 207 15.16 -1.06 3.91
N ALA A 208 14.68 -1.19 5.16
CA ALA A 208 15.22 -2.14 6.12
C ALA A 208 14.99 -3.60 5.71
N MET A 209 13.82 -3.92 5.13
CA MET A 209 13.47 -5.29 4.75
C MET A 209 14.38 -5.84 3.66
N TYR A 210 15.01 -5.01 2.83
CA TYR A 210 15.93 -5.45 1.79
C TYR A 210 17.39 -5.62 2.27
N ARG A 211 17.71 -5.29 3.50
CA ARG A 211 19.09 -5.41 4.05
C ARG A 211 19.68 -6.82 3.97
N PRO A 212 18.93 -7.90 4.18
CA PRO A 212 19.45 -9.26 4.08
C PRO A 212 19.92 -9.65 2.67
N ILE A 213 19.34 -9.06 1.63
CA ILE A 213 19.63 -9.39 0.24
C ILE A 213 21.08 -9.00 -0.09
N ARG A 214 21.87 -9.95 -0.58
CA ARG A 214 23.27 -9.79 -0.98
C ARG A 214 23.42 -9.89 -2.49
N PRO A 215 24.46 -9.29 -3.10
CA PRO A 215 24.74 -9.48 -4.51
C PRO A 215 24.96 -10.97 -4.83
N LEU A 216 24.26 -11.46 -5.84
CA LEU A 216 24.42 -12.77 -6.45
C LEU A 216 24.86 -12.62 -7.91
N PRO A 217 25.34 -13.69 -8.57
CA PRO A 217 25.55 -13.68 -10.01
C PRO A 217 24.31 -13.17 -10.74
N VAL A 218 24.51 -12.24 -11.68
CA VAL A 218 23.39 -11.58 -12.38
C VAL A 218 22.64 -12.56 -13.26
N ASP A 219 21.34 -12.63 -13.08
CA ASP A 219 20.42 -13.18 -14.07
C ASP A 219 19.76 -12.00 -14.82
N PRO A 220 20.19 -11.69 -16.04
CA PRO A 220 19.67 -10.55 -16.79
C PRO A 220 18.21 -10.71 -17.21
N LYS A 221 17.67 -11.93 -17.16
CA LYS A 221 16.27 -12.24 -17.44
C LYS A 221 15.36 -12.06 -16.21
N LEU A 222 15.95 -11.88 -15.02
CA LEU A 222 15.18 -11.69 -13.79
C LEU A 222 14.87 -10.21 -13.58
N VAL A 223 13.60 -9.86 -13.69
CA VAL A 223 13.05 -8.52 -13.37
C VAL A 223 12.31 -8.59 -12.05
N CYS A 224 12.77 -7.89 -11.04
CA CYS A 224 12.10 -7.87 -9.74
C CYS A 224 11.25 -6.61 -9.58
N VAL A 225 9.94 -6.79 -9.34
CA VAL A 225 8.99 -5.72 -9.01
C VAL A 225 8.82 -5.65 -7.50
N LEU A 226 9.34 -4.61 -6.87
CA LEU A 226 9.51 -4.50 -5.43
C LEU A 226 8.95 -3.17 -4.89
N GLY A 227 8.75 -3.10 -3.58
CA GLY A 227 8.32 -1.88 -2.90
C GLY A 227 6.84 -1.54 -3.09
N ASP A 228 6.11 -2.35 -3.83
CA ASP A 228 4.67 -2.22 -4.01
C ASP A 228 3.93 -3.00 -2.91
N ASN A 229 2.78 -2.47 -2.49
CA ASN A 229 1.91 -3.16 -1.54
C ASN A 229 0.84 -4.00 -2.23
N GLN A 230 0.64 -3.79 -3.53
CA GLN A 230 -0.26 -4.54 -4.38
C GLN A 230 0.52 -5.23 -5.48
N ALA A 231 0.32 -6.53 -5.61
CA ALA A 231 0.96 -7.30 -6.67
C ALA A 231 0.48 -6.86 -8.05
N LEU A 232 1.42 -6.79 -8.98
CA LEU A 232 1.14 -6.60 -10.40
C LEU A 232 0.36 -7.81 -10.96
N TYR A 233 -0.54 -7.58 -11.89
CA TYR A 233 -1.22 -8.68 -12.58
C TYR A 233 -0.32 -9.32 -13.66
N PRO A 234 -0.43 -10.66 -13.85
CA PRO A 234 0.36 -11.37 -14.87
C PRO A 234 0.09 -10.90 -16.30
N ASP A 235 -1.12 -10.42 -16.57
CA ASP A 235 -1.57 -9.92 -17.87
C ASP A 235 -1.30 -8.42 -18.10
N SER A 236 -0.61 -7.76 -17.15
CA SER A 236 -0.20 -6.36 -17.31
C SER A 236 0.77 -6.17 -18.48
N ASP A 237 0.75 -4.99 -19.10
CA ASP A 237 1.66 -4.69 -20.21
C ASP A 237 3.14 -4.81 -19.81
N LEU A 238 3.48 -4.57 -18.53
CA LEU A 238 4.83 -4.77 -18.00
C LEU A 238 5.23 -6.25 -18.05
N ALA A 239 4.40 -7.12 -17.47
CA ALA A 239 4.69 -8.56 -17.42
C ALA A 239 4.73 -9.16 -18.84
N ARG A 240 3.79 -8.76 -19.70
CA ARG A 240 3.77 -9.16 -21.11
C ARG A 240 5.04 -8.77 -21.85
N LEU A 241 5.52 -7.55 -21.67
CA LEU A 241 6.75 -7.08 -22.33
C LEU A 241 7.99 -7.81 -21.81
N VAL A 242 8.09 -8.03 -20.50
CA VAL A 242 9.20 -8.82 -19.92
C VAL A 242 9.19 -10.25 -20.44
N ALA A 243 8.03 -10.91 -20.52
CA ALA A 243 7.89 -12.26 -21.06
C ALA A 243 8.30 -12.31 -22.54
N LYS A 244 7.87 -11.35 -23.38
CA LYS A 244 8.27 -11.26 -24.79
C LYS A 244 9.78 -11.03 -24.95
N ALA A 245 10.42 -10.34 -24.03
CA ALA A 245 11.88 -10.20 -23.97
C ALA A 245 12.59 -11.48 -23.47
N GLY A 246 11.86 -12.59 -23.24
CA GLY A 246 12.41 -13.84 -22.72
C GLY A 246 12.80 -13.78 -21.25
N GLY A 247 12.32 -12.78 -20.52
CA GLY A 247 12.53 -12.59 -19.10
C GLY A 247 11.40 -13.16 -18.24
N ARG A 248 11.58 -13.02 -16.93
CA ARG A 248 10.56 -13.37 -15.93
C ARG A 248 10.44 -12.27 -14.85
N VAL A 249 9.24 -12.05 -14.37
CA VAL A 249 8.93 -11.13 -13.28
C VAL A 249 8.92 -11.90 -11.97
N LEU A 250 9.66 -11.42 -10.97
CA LEU A 250 9.57 -11.87 -9.59
C LEU A 250 9.04 -10.73 -8.71
N GLN A 251 8.05 -11.03 -7.89
CA GLN A 251 7.47 -10.12 -6.93
C GLN A 251 7.65 -10.61 -5.50
N LEU A 252 7.43 -9.71 -4.53
CA LEU A 252 7.37 -10.09 -3.12
C LEU A 252 6.18 -11.02 -2.86
N HIS A 253 6.21 -11.69 -1.70
CA HIS A 253 5.14 -12.60 -1.29
C HIS A 253 3.75 -11.95 -1.40
N ASP A 254 2.83 -12.62 -2.08
CA ASP A 254 1.44 -12.17 -2.15
C ASP A 254 0.69 -12.58 -0.87
N TRP A 255 0.65 -11.67 0.10
CA TRP A 255 -0.10 -11.88 1.34
C TRP A 255 -1.62 -12.08 1.10
N ARG A 256 -2.15 -11.67 -0.06
CA ARG A 256 -3.56 -11.89 -0.44
C ARG A 256 -3.88 -13.38 -0.60
N ALA A 257 -2.90 -14.18 -0.98
CA ALA A 257 -3.06 -15.63 -1.07
C ALA A 257 -3.41 -16.27 0.29
N HIS A 258 -3.00 -15.66 1.40
CA HIS A 258 -3.36 -16.08 2.74
C HIS A 258 -4.73 -15.56 3.19
N GLY A 259 -5.18 -14.43 2.64
CA GLY A 259 -6.45 -13.78 2.95
C GLY A 259 -7.67 -14.34 2.21
N ARG A 260 -7.57 -15.48 1.52
CA ARG A 260 -8.69 -16.13 0.79
C ARG A 260 -9.94 -16.39 1.64
N ARG A 261 -9.80 -16.41 2.98
CA ARG A 261 -10.93 -16.58 3.90
C ARG A 261 -11.80 -15.33 4.08
N ILE A 262 -11.39 -14.16 3.58
CA ILE A 262 -12.04 -12.89 3.91
C ILE A 262 -12.73 -12.23 2.71
N GLY A 263 -12.77 -12.85 1.52
CA GLY A 263 -13.58 -12.37 0.37
C GLY A 263 -13.22 -10.97 -0.13
N PHE A 264 -11.99 -10.49 0.07
CA PHE A 264 -11.60 -9.12 -0.22
C PHE A 264 -11.34 -8.83 -1.69
N LEU A 265 -10.95 -9.84 -2.44
CA LEU A 265 -10.79 -9.80 -3.88
C LEU A 265 -11.30 -11.15 -4.39
N SER A 266 -12.48 -11.16 -4.98
CA SER A 266 -12.94 -12.24 -5.86
C SER A 266 -12.10 -12.18 -7.13
N GLY A 267 -10.84 -12.55 -7.03
CA GLY A 267 -9.97 -12.84 -8.14
C GLY A 267 -9.94 -14.35 -8.28
N GLU A 268 -10.25 -14.81 -9.47
CA GLU A 268 -10.27 -16.21 -9.84
C GLU A 268 -9.06 -16.98 -9.30
N GLU A 269 -9.31 -18.19 -8.83
CA GLU A 269 -8.29 -19.16 -8.45
C GLU A 269 -7.37 -19.40 -9.63
N GLY A 270 -6.16 -18.87 -9.55
CA GLY A 270 -5.12 -19.10 -10.53
C GLY A 270 -3.80 -19.35 -9.82
N ASP A 271 -3.64 -20.55 -9.23
CA ASP A 271 -2.31 -21.13 -9.04
C ASP A 271 -1.74 -21.62 -10.38
N THR A 272 -1.85 -20.80 -11.42
CA THR A 272 -1.10 -21.04 -12.63
C THR A 272 0.34 -20.61 -12.36
N GLU A 273 1.21 -21.57 -12.15
CA GLU A 273 2.66 -21.35 -12.25
C GLU A 273 2.92 -20.85 -13.68
N ASP A 274 3.06 -19.55 -13.82
CA ASP A 274 3.51 -18.94 -15.05
C ASP A 274 5.04 -18.87 -14.99
N GLU A 275 5.72 -19.49 -15.93
CA GLU A 275 7.20 -19.49 -16.00
C GLU A 275 7.79 -18.09 -16.11
N HIS A 276 7.00 -17.12 -16.56
CA HIS A 276 7.37 -15.72 -16.72
C HIS A 276 6.93 -14.81 -15.57
N PHE A 277 6.16 -15.34 -14.58
CA PHE A 277 5.60 -14.53 -13.52
C PHE A 277 5.49 -15.30 -12.19
N ALA A 278 6.24 -14.88 -11.20
CA ALA A 278 6.34 -15.58 -9.93
C ALA A 278 6.29 -14.63 -8.72
N PHE A 279 5.94 -15.22 -7.58
CA PHE A 279 6.08 -14.58 -6.25
C PHE A 279 7.17 -15.28 -5.45
N CYS A 280 7.82 -14.54 -4.54
CA CYS A 280 8.67 -15.13 -3.52
C CYS A 280 7.82 -16.07 -2.64
N LYS A 281 8.02 -17.38 -2.75
CA LYS A 281 7.29 -18.39 -1.97
C LYS A 281 7.90 -18.62 -0.60
N ASN A 282 9.21 -18.47 -0.50
CA ASN A 282 10.01 -18.71 0.70
C ASN A 282 11.13 -17.66 0.84
N TYR A 283 11.88 -17.76 1.93
CA TYR A 283 12.96 -16.81 2.22
C TYR A 283 14.13 -16.91 1.24
N ASP A 284 14.38 -18.08 0.64
CA ASP A 284 15.45 -18.23 -0.35
C ASP A 284 15.10 -17.53 -1.67
N ASP A 285 13.83 -17.57 -2.10
CA ASP A 285 13.35 -16.77 -3.24
C ASP A 285 13.53 -15.27 -2.98
N PHE A 286 13.25 -14.83 -1.75
CA PHE A 286 13.45 -13.45 -1.34
C PHE A 286 14.94 -13.06 -1.40
N LEU A 287 15.83 -13.88 -0.91
CA LEU A 287 17.29 -13.65 -1.03
C LEU A 287 17.75 -13.72 -2.48
N GLY A 288 17.08 -14.53 -3.32
CA GLY A 288 17.30 -14.67 -4.76
C GLY A 288 17.14 -13.37 -5.55
N ILE A 289 16.43 -12.36 -5.00
CA ILE A 289 16.35 -10.99 -5.56
C ILE A 289 17.76 -10.41 -5.80
N GLY A 290 18.78 -10.87 -5.05
CA GLY A 290 20.17 -10.50 -5.25
C GLY A 290 20.73 -10.77 -6.65
N ALA A 291 20.10 -11.68 -7.42
CA ALA A 291 20.45 -12.00 -8.80
C ALA A 291 19.74 -11.11 -9.85
N ALA A 292 18.85 -10.20 -9.44
CA ALA A 292 18.05 -9.41 -10.39
C ALA A 292 18.90 -8.68 -11.43
N GLY A 293 18.47 -8.74 -12.69
CA GLY A 293 19.00 -7.92 -13.79
C GLY A 293 18.41 -6.51 -13.78
N LEU A 294 17.15 -6.37 -13.33
CA LEU A 294 16.44 -5.10 -13.25
C LEU A 294 15.57 -5.06 -11.99
N LEU A 295 15.59 -3.91 -11.31
CA LEU A 295 14.71 -3.63 -10.18
C LEU A 295 13.70 -2.55 -10.56
N ILE A 296 12.42 -2.81 -10.30
CA ILE A 296 11.32 -1.90 -10.60
C ILE A 296 10.51 -1.66 -9.32
N THR A 297 10.04 -0.44 -9.13
CA THR A 297 8.97 -0.12 -8.18
C THR A 297 7.89 0.72 -8.86
N ARG A 298 6.63 0.51 -8.48
CA ARG A 298 5.49 1.29 -8.96
C ARG A 298 4.93 2.21 -7.86
N SER A 299 5.26 1.94 -6.61
CA SER A 299 4.77 2.73 -5.46
C SER A 299 5.76 3.85 -5.10
N PRO A 300 5.27 5.10 -4.88
CA PRO A 300 6.12 6.19 -4.39
C PRO A 300 6.74 5.87 -3.03
N SER A 301 6.06 5.09 -2.17
CA SER A 301 6.61 4.66 -0.88
C SER A 301 7.73 3.61 -1.02
N GLY A 302 7.82 2.93 -2.17
CA GLY A 302 8.86 1.95 -2.49
C GLY A 302 10.15 2.55 -3.06
N VAL A 303 10.07 3.74 -3.67
CA VAL A 303 11.18 4.34 -4.44
C VAL A 303 12.49 4.40 -3.66
N HIS A 304 12.43 4.88 -2.41
CA HIS A 304 13.65 5.02 -1.61
C HIS A 304 14.31 3.65 -1.36
N GLY A 305 13.59 2.69 -0.80
CA GLY A 305 14.12 1.38 -0.42
C GLY A 305 14.66 0.58 -1.61
N VAL A 306 13.90 0.53 -2.72
CA VAL A 306 14.31 -0.23 -3.91
C VAL A 306 15.51 0.44 -4.62
N ARG A 307 15.57 1.78 -4.65
CA ARG A 307 16.72 2.52 -5.19
C ARG A 307 17.99 2.25 -4.38
N GLN A 308 17.89 2.22 -3.04
CA GLN A 308 19.04 1.87 -2.19
C GLN A 308 19.49 0.42 -2.41
N LEU A 309 18.54 -0.51 -2.55
CA LEU A 309 18.86 -1.89 -2.93
C LEU A 309 19.58 -1.95 -4.28
N ALA A 310 19.02 -1.30 -5.31
CA ALA A 310 19.60 -1.26 -6.65
C ALA A 310 21.04 -0.74 -6.65
N LYS A 311 21.27 0.37 -5.93
CA LYS A 311 22.62 0.94 -5.74
C LYS A 311 23.59 -0.05 -5.09
N ARG A 312 23.15 -0.75 -4.04
CA ARG A 312 23.97 -1.73 -3.31
C ARG A 312 24.28 -2.97 -4.16
N LEU A 313 23.33 -3.41 -4.97
CA LEU A 313 23.51 -4.54 -5.88
C LEU A 313 24.25 -4.16 -7.19
N GLY A 314 24.39 -2.87 -7.50
CA GLY A 314 24.93 -2.39 -8.78
C GLY A 314 24.00 -2.72 -9.96
N ARG A 315 22.67 -2.58 -9.78
CA ARG A 315 21.65 -2.94 -10.78
C ARG A 315 20.90 -1.71 -11.31
N PRO A 316 20.39 -1.76 -12.55
CA PRO A 316 19.44 -0.78 -13.07
C PRO A 316 18.18 -0.71 -12.18
N PHE A 317 17.61 0.50 -12.10
CA PHE A 317 16.40 0.79 -11.35
C PHE A 317 15.43 1.62 -12.17
N LEU A 318 14.17 1.22 -12.20
CA LEU A 318 13.08 1.99 -12.79
C LEU A 318 11.99 2.29 -11.75
N TYR A 319 11.49 3.52 -11.79
CA TYR A 319 10.25 3.91 -11.12
C TYR A 319 9.17 4.07 -12.18
N LEU A 320 8.18 3.17 -12.15
CA LEU A 320 7.10 3.09 -13.13
C LEU A 320 5.74 3.17 -12.43
N PRO A 321 5.35 4.37 -11.92
CA PRO A 321 4.09 4.53 -11.19
C PRO A 321 2.87 4.21 -12.08
N PRO A 322 1.73 3.83 -11.48
CA PRO A 322 0.50 3.56 -12.21
C PRO A 322 -0.12 4.87 -12.73
N VAL A 323 0.35 5.31 -13.89
CA VAL A 323 -0.16 6.49 -14.61
C VAL A 323 -1.39 6.11 -15.45
N SER A 324 -2.23 7.08 -15.75
CA SER A 324 -3.49 6.87 -16.50
C SER A 324 -3.50 7.53 -17.88
N GLY A 325 -2.62 8.50 -18.14
CA GLY A 325 -2.49 9.19 -19.42
C GLY A 325 -1.86 8.30 -20.50
N GLU A 326 -2.40 8.32 -21.72
CA GLU A 326 -1.91 7.50 -22.84
C GLU A 326 -0.44 7.73 -23.14
N GLU A 327 -0.03 9.00 -23.20
CA GLU A 327 1.34 9.39 -23.49
C GLU A 327 2.31 8.98 -22.39
N GLU A 328 1.87 9.01 -21.13
CA GLU A 328 2.67 8.57 -20.00
C GLU A 328 2.83 7.05 -19.99
N ILE A 329 1.75 6.31 -20.25
CA ILE A 329 1.77 4.85 -20.39
C ILE A 329 2.73 4.46 -21.53
N ARG A 330 2.63 5.10 -22.69
CA ARG A 330 3.53 4.87 -23.83
C ARG A 330 4.99 5.06 -23.43
N ARG A 331 5.31 6.21 -22.82
CA ARG A 331 6.68 6.51 -22.37
C ARG A 331 7.23 5.51 -21.36
N GLN A 332 6.38 5.00 -20.45
CA GLN A 332 6.80 3.98 -19.50
C GLN A 332 7.11 2.65 -20.18
N ILE A 333 6.28 2.21 -21.12
CA ILE A 333 6.51 0.97 -21.89
C ILE A 333 7.80 1.10 -22.74
N GLU A 334 8.00 2.22 -23.44
CA GLU A 334 9.22 2.50 -24.21
C GLU A 334 10.47 2.53 -23.32
N THR A 335 10.37 3.13 -22.14
CA THR A 335 11.48 3.17 -21.17
C THR A 335 11.85 1.77 -20.68
N LEU A 336 10.84 0.95 -20.37
CA LEU A 336 11.06 -0.44 -19.98
C LEU A 336 11.72 -1.22 -21.12
N ALA A 337 11.22 -1.11 -22.36
CA ALA A 337 11.77 -1.78 -23.53
C ALA A 337 13.24 -1.44 -23.75
N ARG A 338 13.57 -0.15 -23.72
CA ARG A 338 14.97 0.32 -23.86
C ARG A 338 15.87 -0.24 -22.76
N THR A 339 15.41 -0.22 -21.51
CA THR A 339 16.21 -0.76 -20.39
C THR A 339 16.44 -2.28 -20.54
N LEU A 340 15.43 -3.04 -20.99
CA LEU A 340 15.58 -4.48 -21.24
C LEU A 340 16.56 -4.75 -22.38
N GLU A 341 16.57 -3.93 -23.44
CA GLU A 341 17.56 -4.01 -24.52
C GLU A 341 18.98 -3.73 -24.02
N GLU A 342 19.17 -2.65 -23.24
CA GLU A 342 20.48 -2.30 -22.69
C GLU A 342 21.06 -3.43 -21.83
N ILE A 343 20.20 -4.08 -21.01
CA ILE A 343 20.59 -5.23 -20.19
C ILE A 343 20.96 -6.43 -21.08
N SER A 344 20.19 -6.69 -22.13
CA SER A 344 20.45 -7.79 -23.05
C SER A 344 21.70 -7.56 -23.91
N ALA A 345 21.95 -6.33 -24.37
CA ALA A 345 23.11 -5.95 -25.16
C ALA A 345 24.43 -6.00 -24.37
N GLY A 346 24.39 -5.80 -23.06
CA GLY A 346 25.55 -5.97 -22.17
C GLY A 346 26.04 -7.42 -22.03
N GLN A 347 25.31 -8.39 -22.56
CA GLN A 347 25.73 -9.79 -22.68
C GLN A 347 26.52 -9.98 -23.99
N VAL A 348 27.75 -10.41 -23.89
CA VAL A 348 28.77 -10.53 -24.95
C VAL A 348 28.36 -11.36 -26.18
N ASN A 349 27.12 -11.92 -26.24
CA ASN A 349 26.60 -12.75 -27.34
C ASN A 349 25.13 -12.47 -27.70
N ALA A 350 24.60 -11.28 -27.43
CA ALA A 350 23.23 -10.97 -27.86
C ALA A 350 23.23 -10.77 -29.39
N ASN A 351 22.55 -11.68 -30.13
CA ASN A 351 22.32 -11.52 -31.56
C ASN A 351 21.56 -10.20 -31.80
N ALA A 352 22.01 -9.40 -32.77
CA ALA A 352 21.39 -8.10 -33.12
C ALA A 352 19.88 -8.24 -33.46
N ASP A 353 19.45 -9.43 -33.93
CA ASP A 353 18.04 -9.74 -34.24
C ASP A 353 17.13 -9.74 -32.98
N GLY A 354 17.65 -10.12 -31.81
CA GLY A 354 16.89 -10.12 -30.55
C GLY A 354 16.60 -8.73 -30.00
N ILE A 355 17.47 -7.76 -30.28
CA ILE A 355 17.34 -6.38 -29.80
C ILE A 355 16.24 -5.65 -30.59
N SER A 356 16.19 -5.81 -31.90
CA SER A 356 15.14 -5.22 -32.76
C SER A 356 13.73 -5.73 -32.43
N SER A 357 13.59 -6.91 -31.79
CA SER A 357 12.29 -7.50 -31.47
C SER A 357 11.61 -6.85 -30.27
N ILE A 358 12.33 -6.43 -29.22
CA ILE A 358 11.74 -5.86 -27.98
C ILE A 358 11.05 -4.52 -28.27
N GLN A 359 11.65 -3.64 -29.10
CA GLN A 359 10.99 -2.39 -29.48
C GLN A 359 9.75 -2.62 -30.35
N THR A 360 9.80 -3.63 -31.24
CA THR A 360 8.66 -4.01 -32.07
C THR A 360 7.51 -4.55 -31.19
N ASP A 361 7.83 -5.40 -30.20
CA ASP A 361 6.87 -5.90 -29.25
C ASP A 361 6.27 -4.77 -28.38
N ALA A 362 7.09 -3.84 -27.92
CA ALA A 362 6.64 -2.67 -27.18
C ALA A 362 5.67 -1.82 -28.02
N ALA A 363 6.02 -1.54 -29.28
CA ALA A 363 5.17 -0.78 -30.20
C ALA A 363 3.81 -1.49 -30.42
N ALA A 364 3.80 -2.81 -30.58
CA ALA A 364 2.58 -3.59 -30.72
C ALA A 364 1.73 -3.54 -29.45
N ILE A 365 2.32 -3.73 -28.25
CA ILE A 365 1.63 -3.61 -26.95
C ILE A 365 1.02 -2.23 -26.80
N ILE A 366 1.75 -1.17 -27.14
CA ILE A 366 1.26 0.22 -27.07
C ILE A 366 0.06 0.40 -28.01
N GLN A 367 0.22 0.05 -29.29
CA GLN A 367 -0.82 0.28 -30.31
C GLN A 367 -2.11 -0.47 -30.00
N GLU A 368 -2.01 -1.77 -29.75
CA GLU A 368 -3.15 -2.63 -29.42
C GLU A 368 -3.80 -2.20 -28.09
N GLY A 369 -2.97 -1.99 -27.08
CA GLY A 369 -3.43 -1.62 -25.74
C GLY A 369 -4.13 -0.28 -25.71
N THR A 370 -3.59 0.76 -26.34
CA THR A 370 -4.21 2.09 -26.40
C THR A 370 -5.59 2.05 -27.05
N LEU A 371 -5.72 1.34 -28.16
CA LEU A 371 -7.00 1.19 -28.85
C LEU A 371 -8.03 0.43 -27.98
N ALA A 372 -7.60 -0.65 -27.34
CA ALA A 372 -8.45 -1.47 -26.46
C ALA A 372 -8.88 -0.68 -25.21
N ALA A 373 -7.98 0.06 -24.57
CA ALA A 373 -8.26 0.89 -23.42
C ALA A 373 -9.25 2.00 -23.75
N SER A 374 -9.10 2.66 -24.91
CA SER A 374 -10.02 3.71 -25.37
C SER A 374 -11.41 3.13 -25.62
N ARG A 375 -11.52 1.95 -26.22
CA ARG A 375 -12.82 1.27 -26.43
C ARG A 375 -13.47 0.88 -25.09
N ALA A 376 -12.70 0.35 -24.14
CA ALA A 376 -13.21 -0.03 -22.82
C ALA A 376 -13.76 1.20 -22.07
N LEU A 377 -13.02 2.32 -22.06
CA LEU A 377 -13.49 3.56 -21.45
C LEU A 377 -14.74 4.12 -22.15
N GLN A 378 -14.83 4.06 -23.49
CA GLN A 378 -16.02 4.47 -24.22
C GLN A 378 -17.24 3.61 -23.88
N HIS A 379 -17.05 2.30 -23.75
CA HIS A 379 -18.12 1.39 -23.33
C HIS A 379 -18.59 1.71 -21.92
N ALA A 380 -17.67 1.83 -20.96
CA ALA A 380 -17.99 2.23 -19.59
C ALA A 380 -18.71 3.59 -19.54
N ARG A 381 -18.25 4.57 -20.34
CA ARG A 381 -18.89 5.90 -20.45
C ARG A 381 -20.32 5.81 -20.97
N SER A 382 -20.58 4.95 -21.95
CA SER A 382 -21.94 4.77 -22.50
C SER A 382 -22.91 4.18 -21.48
N LEU A 383 -22.42 3.33 -20.57
CA LEU A 383 -23.19 2.71 -19.50
C LEU A 383 -23.42 3.66 -18.31
N ILE A 384 -22.34 4.32 -17.85
CA ILE A 384 -22.36 5.17 -16.66
C ILE A 384 -23.07 6.50 -16.92
N GLY A 385 -23.00 6.99 -18.14
CA GLY A 385 -23.66 8.25 -18.54
C GLY A 385 -23.07 9.45 -17.76
N ASP A 386 -23.90 10.42 -17.47
CA ASP A 386 -23.54 11.64 -16.74
C ASP A 386 -23.57 11.47 -15.21
N THR A 387 -23.55 10.21 -14.74
CA THR A 387 -23.47 9.93 -13.31
C THR A 387 -22.23 10.59 -12.72
N GLU A 388 -22.41 11.22 -11.57
CA GLU A 388 -21.34 11.84 -10.80
C GLU A 388 -20.29 10.80 -10.38
N ILE A 389 -19.02 11.12 -10.62
CA ILE A 389 -17.88 10.29 -10.20
C ILE A 389 -17.04 11.05 -9.19
N THR A 390 -16.66 10.35 -8.13
CA THR A 390 -15.69 10.83 -7.15
C THR A 390 -14.48 9.89 -7.08
N VAL A 391 -13.29 10.44 -6.85
CA VAL A 391 -12.03 9.68 -6.84
C VAL A 391 -11.30 9.93 -5.54
N ASP A 392 -10.63 8.93 -4.98
CA ASP A 392 -9.76 9.12 -3.83
C ASP A 392 -8.33 8.59 -4.02
N TYR A 393 -7.41 9.12 -3.21
CA TYR A 393 -5.99 8.79 -3.26
C TYR A 393 -5.68 7.37 -2.76
N ILE A 394 -6.58 6.74 -2.00
CA ILE A 394 -6.44 5.32 -1.61
C ILE A 394 -6.63 4.45 -2.84
N GLY A 395 -7.62 4.79 -3.69
CA GLY A 395 -7.88 4.08 -4.94
C GLY A 395 -6.72 4.15 -5.92
N ASN A 396 -6.11 5.33 -6.05
CA ASN A 396 -4.94 5.54 -6.91
C ASN A 396 -4.04 6.63 -6.35
N THR A 397 -2.76 6.31 -6.09
CA THR A 397 -1.77 7.27 -5.59
C THR A 397 -1.48 8.42 -6.57
N ARG A 398 -1.67 8.20 -7.89
CA ARG A 398 -1.66 9.22 -8.95
C ARG A 398 -3.09 9.70 -9.23
N THR A 399 -3.70 10.29 -8.21
CA THR A 399 -5.12 10.64 -8.18
C THR A 399 -5.51 11.63 -9.27
N LEU A 400 -4.68 12.63 -9.52
CA LEU A 400 -4.94 13.66 -10.52
C LEU A 400 -4.73 13.15 -11.94
N SER A 401 -3.75 12.28 -12.16
CA SER A 401 -3.55 11.59 -13.44
C SER A 401 -4.79 10.77 -13.82
N LEU A 402 -5.35 10.00 -12.87
CA LEU A 402 -6.57 9.26 -13.08
C LEU A 402 -7.76 10.19 -13.36
N THR A 403 -7.94 11.22 -12.55
CA THR A 403 -9.02 12.20 -12.70
C THR A 403 -8.99 12.85 -14.07
N LYS A 404 -7.83 13.30 -14.53
CA LYS A 404 -7.64 13.88 -15.87
C LYS A 404 -8.04 12.90 -16.97
N ARG A 405 -7.60 11.62 -16.87
CA ARG A 405 -7.95 10.58 -17.84
C ARG A 405 -9.44 10.36 -17.92
N LEU A 406 -10.13 10.29 -16.79
CA LEU A 406 -11.59 10.13 -16.74
C LEU A 406 -12.31 11.32 -17.38
N VAL A 407 -11.91 12.55 -17.04
CA VAL A 407 -12.49 13.77 -17.64
C VAL A 407 -12.27 13.81 -19.15
N GLN A 408 -11.06 13.50 -19.62
CA GLN A 408 -10.74 13.42 -21.05
C GLN A 408 -11.54 12.33 -21.78
N SER A 409 -11.96 11.29 -21.04
CA SER A 409 -12.85 10.23 -21.57
C SER A 409 -14.34 10.58 -21.47
N GLY A 410 -14.66 11.81 -21.07
CA GLY A 410 -16.02 12.34 -21.00
C GLY A 410 -16.79 12.01 -19.73
N PHE A 411 -16.17 11.40 -18.71
CA PHE A 411 -16.83 11.14 -17.42
C PHE A 411 -17.02 12.42 -16.61
N HIS A 412 -18.10 12.49 -15.84
CA HIS A 412 -18.44 13.61 -14.98
C HIS A 412 -17.79 13.46 -13.60
N VAL A 413 -16.52 13.85 -13.46
CA VAL A 413 -15.80 13.84 -12.19
C VAL A 413 -16.00 15.18 -11.48
N THR A 414 -16.57 15.16 -10.27
CA THR A 414 -16.94 16.38 -9.52
C THR A 414 -16.04 16.63 -8.32
N ARG A 415 -15.46 15.56 -7.75
CA ARG A 415 -14.69 15.67 -6.50
C ARG A 415 -13.54 14.68 -6.44
N VAL A 416 -12.43 15.15 -5.89
CA VAL A 416 -11.24 14.34 -5.61
C VAL A 416 -10.91 14.44 -4.12
N TYR A 417 -10.85 13.29 -3.46
CA TYR A 417 -10.43 13.18 -2.06
C TYR A 417 -8.93 12.89 -2.02
N LEU A 418 -8.17 13.82 -1.46
CA LEU A 418 -6.71 13.71 -1.34
C LEU A 418 -6.22 14.53 -0.15
N ASP A 419 -5.03 14.22 0.35
CA ASP A 419 -4.44 14.94 1.47
C ASP A 419 -3.18 15.71 1.07
N ALA A 420 -2.55 15.29 -0.04
CA ALA A 420 -1.40 15.92 -0.65
C ALA A 420 -1.33 15.56 -2.14
N VAL A 421 -0.55 16.29 -2.90
CA VAL A 421 -0.30 16.05 -4.33
C VAL A 421 1.15 15.66 -4.53
N LEU A 422 1.40 14.65 -5.36
CA LEU A 422 2.75 14.25 -5.71
C LEU A 422 3.39 15.30 -6.63
N PRO A 423 4.70 15.64 -6.45
CA PRO A 423 5.39 16.62 -7.29
C PRO A 423 5.29 16.31 -8.79
N GLU A 424 5.31 15.04 -9.15
CA GLU A 424 5.20 14.58 -10.55
C GLU A 424 3.80 14.73 -11.16
N GLU A 425 2.79 15.14 -10.39
CA GLU A 425 1.42 15.43 -10.89
C GLU A 425 1.19 16.91 -11.23
N GLU A 426 2.24 17.74 -11.26
CA GLU A 426 2.08 19.18 -11.55
C GLU A 426 1.39 19.44 -12.89
N ALA A 427 1.77 18.74 -13.94
CA ALA A 427 1.16 18.89 -15.25
C ALA A 427 -0.33 18.50 -15.26
N ASP A 428 -0.72 17.46 -14.50
CA ASP A 428 -2.11 17.03 -14.38
C ASP A 428 -2.92 18.04 -13.56
N PHE A 429 -2.33 18.55 -12.47
CA PHE A 429 -2.94 19.59 -11.65
C PHE A 429 -3.24 20.85 -12.48
N ARG A 430 -2.26 21.36 -13.24
CA ARG A 430 -2.41 22.55 -14.09
C ARG A 430 -3.49 22.33 -15.16
N TRP A 431 -3.45 21.17 -15.82
CA TRP A 431 -4.46 20.84 -16.83
C TRP A 431 -5.87 20.80 -16.24
N LEU A 432 -6.06 20.17 -15.08
CA LEU A 432 -7.35 20.13 -14.39
C LEU A 432 -7.79 21.53 -13.93
N GLN A 433 -6.86 22.36 -13.46
CA GLN A 433 -7.15 23.74 -13.04
C GLN A 433 -7.68 24.59 -14.21
N GLU A 434 -7.15 24.40 -15.42
CA GLU A 434 -7.56 25.10 -16.61
C GLU A 434 -8.88 24.56 -17.21
N ASN A 435 -9.06 23.24 -17.22
CA ASN A 435 -10.16 22.59 -17.93
C ASN A 435 -11.36 22.21 -17.03
N CYS A 436 -11.16 22.12 -15.73
CA CYS A 436 -12.16 21.74 -14.72
C CYS A 436 -12.09 22.64 -13.49
N PRO A 437 -12.20 23.97 -13.64
CA PRO A 437 -11.93 24.93 -12.54
C PRO A 437 -12.82 24.74 -11.30
N ASP A 438 -13.98 24.14 -11.46
CA ASP A 438 -14.94 23.87 -10.40
C ASP A 438 -14.76 22.51 -9.72
N LEU A 439 -13.79 21.69 -10.16
CA LEU A 439 -13.46 20.42 -9.52
C LEU A 439 -13.10 20.65 -8.05
N LEU A 440 -13.76 19.92 -7.14
CA LEU A 440 -13.53 20.04 -5.71
C LEU A 440 -12.38 19.12 -5.27
N LEU A 441 -11.37 19.69 -4.66
CA LEU A 441 -10.33 18.96 -3.92
C LEU A 441 -10.72 18.95 -2.44
N THR A 442 -10.72 17.76 -1.82
CA THR A 442 -11.19 17.60 -0.43
C THR A 442 -10.15 16.88 0.41
N ALA A 443 -9.69 17.54 1.49
CA ALA A 443 -8.69 16.99 2.42
C ALA A 443 -9.34 16.00 3.38
N THR A 444 -9.02 14.71 3.27
CA THR A 444 -9.65 13.66 4.10
C THR A 444 -9.19 13.68 5.55
N ILE A 445 -7.98 14.20 5.82
CA ILE A 445 -7.41 14.31 7.19
C ILE A 445 -7.79 15.61 7.90
N HIS A 446 -8.50 16.50 7.23
CA HIS A 446 -8.94 17.76 7.87
C HIS A 446 -9.77 17.44 9.13
N PRO A 447 -9.53 18.11 10.29
CA PRO A 447 -10.23 17.80 11.53
C PRO A 447 -11.77 17.82 11.41
N GLY A 448 -12.30 18.74 10.61
CA GLY A 448 -13.73 18.83 10.34
C GLY A 448 -14.31 17.59 9.66
N MET A 449 -13.52 16.85 8.87
CA MET A 449 -13.98 15.63 8.22
C MET A 449 -14.24 14.47 9.20
N ARG A 450 -13.69 14.53 10.42
CA ARG A 450 -13.90 13.49 11.44
C ARG A 450 -15.29 13.53 12.08
N VAL A 451 -15.94 14.67 12.01
CA VAL A 451 -17.28 14.89 12.58
C VAL A 451 -18.37 14.88 11.51
N LEU A 452 -18.01 14.76 10.23
CA LEU A 452 -18.97 14.59 9.16
C LEU A 452 -19.57 13.18 9.21
N HIS A 453 -20.89 13.13 9.16
CA HIS A 453 -21.60 11.87 8.91
C HIS A 453 -21.45 11.47 7.42
N ALA A 454 -21.55 10.17 7.15
CA ALA A 454 -21.67 9.72 5.75
C ALA A 454 -22.86 10.45 5.12
N ALA A 455 -22.64 11.02 3.94
CA ALA A 455 -23.71 11.69 3.23
C ALA A 455 -24.82 10.69 2.91
N GLU A 456 -26.07 11.04 3.19
CA GLU A 456 -27.22 10.34 2.62
C GLU A 456 -27.35 10.79 1.17
N ASN A 457 -26.72 10.06 0.26
CA ASN A 457 -26.84 10.38 -1.16
C ASN A 457 -28.15 9.83 -1.71
N THR A 458 -29.02 10.72 -2.17
CA THR A 458 -30.30 10.35 -2.79
C THR A 458 -30.17 10.06 -4.28
N GLY A 459 -29.00 10.33 -4.87
CA GLY A 459 -28.68 10.09 -6.27
C GLY A 459 -27.71 8.93 -6.48
N LYS A 460 -27.68 8.36 -7.67
CA LYS A 460 -26.67 7.37 -8.03
C LYS A 460 -25.34 8.09 -8.28
N MET A 461 -24.31 7.69 -7.54
CA MET A 461 -22.93 8.18 -7.64
C MET A 461 -22.01 6.98 -7.76
N LEU A 462 -20.95 7.08 -8.56
CA LEU A 462 -19.88 6.08 -8.63
C LEU A 462 -18.63 6.62 -7.96
N ALA A 463 -18.13 5.91 -6.96
CA ALA A 463 -16.88 6.26 -6.32
C ALA A 463 -15.73 5.36 -6.80
N ILE A 464 -14.52 5.93 -6.96
CA ILE A 464 -13.29 5.19 -7.21
C ILE A 464 -12.42 5.32 -5.98
N GLY A 465 -12.47 4.30 -5.15
CA GLY A 465 -11.80 4.21 -3.87
C GLY A 465 -12.75 4.21 -2.66
N PRO A 466 -12.30 3.64 -1.52
CA PRO A 466 -13.15 3.43 -0.35
C PRO A 466 -13.47 4.73 0.41
N LYS A 467 -12.57 5.72 0.42
CA LYS A 467 -12.85 7.03 1.06
C LYS A 467 -13.86 7.84 0.26
N ALA A 468 -13.74 7.83 -1.06
CA ALA A 468 -14.71 8.46 -1.94
C ALA A 468 -16.11 7.87 -1.74
N ALA A 469 -16.21 6.55 -1.59
CA ALA A 469 -17.45 5.86 -1.28
C ALA A 469 -18.03 6.29 0.07
N TRP A 470 -17.20 6.32 1.10
CA TRP A 470 -17.62 6.68 2.46
C TRP A 470 -18.14 8.11 2.53
N PHE A 471 -17.34 9.08 2.09
CA PHE A 471 -17.71 10.49 2.18
C PHE A 471 -18.82 10.87 1.17
N GLY A 472 -18.91 10.16 0.05
CA GLY A 472 -19.98 10.34 -0.94
C GLY A 472 -21.29 9.62 -0.60
N GLY A 473 -21.28 8.73 0.41
CA GLY A 473 -22.46 7.98 0.83
C GLY A 473 -22.99 7.00 -0.22
N THR A 474 -22.11 6.40 -1.03
CA THR A 474 -22.51 5.47 -2.08
C THR A 474 -22.03 4.05 -1.84
N ALA A 475 -22.90 3.07 -2.17
CA ALA A 475 -22.53 1.65 -2.23
C ALA A 475 -22.00 1.22 -3.62
N HIS A 476 -22.09 2.09 -4.62
CA HIS A 476 -21.55 1.89 -5.94
C HIS A 476 -20.10 2.39 -5.99
N PHE A 477 -19.13 1.51 -5.78
CA PHE A 477 -17.73 1.94 -5.79
C PHE A 477 -16.73 0.87 -6.23
N VAL A 478 -15.68 1.33 -6.88
CA VAL A 478 -14.52 0.51 -7.23
C VAL A 478 -13.64 0.40 -5.99
N ASN A 479 -13.58 -0.78 -5.38
CA ASN A 479 -12.77 -1.04 -4.20
C ASN A 479 -11.32 -1.29 -4.58
N LEU A 480 -10.60 -0.23 -4.88
CA LEU A 480 -9.16 -0.27 -5.17
C LEU A 480 -8.36 0.35 -4.02
N VAL A 481 -7.17 -0.19 -3.80
CA VAL A 481 -6.16 0.40 -2.94
C VAL A 481 -4.86 0.43 -3.72
N GLU A 482 -4.22 1.59 -3.82
CA GLU A 482 -2.97 1.82 -4.57
C GLU A 482 -3.03 1.27 -6.00
N PHE A 483 -4.14 1.53 -6.68
CA PHE A 483 -4.47 1.06 -8.03
C PHE A 483 -4.54 -0.47 -8.19
N GLY A 484 -4.59 -1.22 -7.09
CA GLY A 484 -4.93 -2.65 -7.07
C GLY A 484 -4.02 -3.58 -7.87
N GLY A 485 -2.80 -3.15 -8.17
CA GLY A 485 -1.88 -3.90 -9.04
C GLY A 485 -2.04 -3.64 -10.53
N LEU A 486 -2.98 -2.78 -10.93
CA LEU A 486 -3.18 -2.39 -12.33
C LEU A 486 -1.99 -1.58 -12.86
N TRP A 487 -1.63 -1.77 -14.13
CA TRP A 487 -0.57 -1.03 -14.78
C TRP A 487 -0.71 -1.06 -16.31
N GLY A 488 -0.36 0.06 -16.96
CA GLY A 488 -0.40 0.19 -18.41
C GLY A 488 -1.82 0.26 -18.98
N ASN A 489 -1.98 0.01 -20.26
CA ASN A 489 -3.27 -0.02 -20.95
C ASN A 489 -4.15 -1.19 -20.46
N ALA A 490 -3.56 -2.35 -20.16
CA ALA A 490 -4.27 -3.48 -19.56
C ALA A 490 -4.90 -3.07 -18.22
N GLY A 491 -4.20 -2.26 -17.42
CA GLY A 491 -4.73 -1.68 -16.19
C GLY A 491 -5.93 -0.76 -16.42
N ILE A 492 -5.91 0.07 -17.45
CA ILE A 492 -7.03 0.96 -17.81
C ILE A 492 -8.24 0.14 -18.29
N ILE A 493 -8.03 -0.90 -19.08
CA ILE A 493 -9.12 -1.81 -19.50
C ILE A 493 -9.78 -2.44 -18.28
N ARG A 494 -8.98 -2.97 -17.35
CA ARG A 494 -9.50 -3.58 -16.13
C ARG A 494 -10.21 -2.57 -15.23
N LEU A 495 -9.70 -1.34 -15.12
CA LEU A 495 -10.38 -0.26 -14.39
C LEU A 495 -11.76 0.03 -14.98
N ALA A 496 -11.89 0.15 -16.32
CA ALA A 496 -13.17 0.36 -16.99
C ALA A 496 -14.18 -0.75 -16.64
N GLN A 497 -13.76 -2.03 -16.69
CA GLN A 497 -14.58 -3.17 -16.30
C GLN A 497 -15.02 -3.11 -14.82
N LEU A 498 -14.12 -2.73 -13.92
CA LEU A 498 -14.43 -2.55 -12.49
C LEU A 498 -15.41 -1.39 -12.26
N MET A 499 -15.32 -0.32 -13.05
CA MET A 499 -16.27 0.79 -13.02
C MET A 499 -17.66 0.35 -13.47
N GLU A 500 -17.76 -0.41 -14.55
CA GLU A 500 -19.03 -0.98 -15.05
C GLU A 500 -19.67 -1.89 -14.02
N ASP A 501 -18.92 -2.85 -13.48
CA ASP A 501 -19.40 -3.76 -12.44
C ASP A 501 -19.89 -3.01 -11.20
N SER A 502 -19.09 -2.05 -10.73
CA SER A 502 -19.43 -1.26 -9.54
C SER A 502 -20.62 -0.32 -9.76
N PHE A 503 -20.83 0.14 -11.00
CA PHE A 503 -22.01 0.93 -11.38
C PHE A 503 -23.28 0.09 -11.40
N LEU A 504 -23.19 -1.16 -11.82
CA LEU A 504 -24.32 -2.09 -11.90
C LEU A 504 -24.67 -2.72 -10.55
N HIS A 505 -23.68 -2.97 -9.70
CA HIS A 505 -23.84 -3.73 -8.47
C HIS A 505 -23.37 -2.95 -7.26
N GLU A 506 -24.19 -2.91 -6.23
CA GLU A 506 -23.84 -2.35 -4.93
C GLU A 506 -22.88 -3.26 -4.18
N LYS A 507 -22.00 -2.67 -3.37
CA LYS A 507 -21.07 -3.38 -2.50
C LYS A 507 -21.42 -3.14 -1.04
N ASP A 508 -21.21 -4.15 -0.20
CA ASP A 508 -21.39 -4.01 1.23
C ASP A 508 -20.30 -3.11 1.85
N THR A 509 -20.62 -1.83 2.00
CA THR A 509 -19.74 -0.84 2.62
C THR A 509 -19.48 -1.13 4.10
N ARG A 510 -20.38 -1.83 4.79
CA ARG A 510 -20.25 -2.14 6.22
C ARG A 510 -19.11 -3.10 6.51
N THR A 511 -18.80 -4.00 5.59
CA THR A 511 -17.73 -4.97 5.76
C THR A 511 -16.40 -4.48 5.17
N ILE A 512 -16.43 -3.74 4.06
CA ILE A 512 -15.24 -3.34 3.32
C ILE A 512 -14.57 -2.11 3.95
N ILE A 513 -15.34 -1.03 4.19
CA ILE A 513 -14.79 0.24 4.70
C ILE A 513 -14.28 0.11 6.14
N PRO A 514 -15.02 -0.48 7.10
CA PRO A 514 -14.51 -0.67 8.47
C PRO A 514 -13.24 -1.50 8.54
N ARG A 515 -13.14 -2.56 7.74
CA ARG A 515 -11.94 -3.39 7.67
C ARG A 515 -10.70 -2.64 7.22
N LYS A 516 -10.87 -1.55 6.49
CA LYS A 516 -9.78 -0.63 6.12
C LYS A 516 -9.46 0.42 7.19
N GLY A 517 -10.04 0.32 8.38
CA GLY A 517 -9.82 1.27 9.46
C GLY A 517 -10.44 2.65 9.23
N GLN A 518 -11.46 2.74 8.36
CA GLN A 518 -12.10 3.99 7.99
C GLN A 518 -13.18 4.46 8.97
N GLY A 519 -13.53 3.68 9.96
CA GLY A 519 -14.52 4.10 10.93
C GLY A 519 -14.89 3.04 11.97
N CYS A 520 -15.58 3.47 13.02
CA CYS A 520 -16.20 2.59 14.00
C CYS A 520 -17.55 2.10 13.44
N LYS A 521 -17.99 0.88 13.81
CA LYS A 521 -19.33 0.39 13.48
C LYS A 521 -20.45 1.35 13.89
N CYS A 522 -20.27 2.09 14.98
CA CYS A 522 -21.22 3.09 15.46
C CYS A 522 -21.36 4.33 14.55
N VAL A 523 -20.38 4.60 13.70
CA VAL A 523 -20.43 5.69 12.72
C VAL A 523 -21.07 5.23 11.40
N LEU A 524 -21.22 3.90 11.22
CA LEU A 524 -21.79 3.27 10.03
C LEU A 524 -23.29 2.95 10.19
N GLN A 525 -23.86 3.17 11.37
CA GLN A 525 -25.27 3.15 11.65
C GLN A 525 -25.84 4.56 11.55
#